data_8b9aa95818e9e77d86f7dd47e2716014
#
_entry.id   8b9aa95818e9e77d86f7dd47e2716014
#
_cell.length_a   1.000
_cell.length_b   1.000
_cell.length_c   1.000
_cell.angle_alpha   90.00
_cell.angle_beta   90.00
_cell.angle_gamma   90.00
#
_symmetry.space_group_name_H-M   'P 1'
#
loop_
_entity.id
_entity.type
_entity.pdbx_description
1 polymer ?
#
loop_
_entity_poly.entity_id
_entity_poly.type
_entity_poly.pdbx_seq_one_letter_code
_entity_poly.pdbx_strand_id
1 'polypeptide(L)'
;WATIRDKILSGTLDAAHCLFGMPFSVFTGVGGQAGKEMQIAMVLNNNGQAITLSKDFYGQVGFRELGNVKGAIEALQTRKTVTFAMTFPGGTHDLWLRYWLAAAGVDQKTVKIITIPPPQMVQNMKVGNMDGYSAGEPWNGVAVQQSIGATHIASQDIWKHHPEKALVVNKQFSESRREELKGVMRAVLEASAWLDNLENRKYAASMIGKPEYVNAPAEVIAARLLGKYD
;
A
#
# COMPACT_ATOMS: atom_id res chain seq x y z
N TRP A 1 -10.25 2.06 -3.07
CA TRP A 1 -9.63 2.06 -4.41
C TRP A 1 -10.64 1.81 -5.51
N ALA A 2 -11.61 0.88 -5.33
CA ALA A 2 -12.65 0.62 -6.33
C ALA A 2 -13.43 1.89 -6.72
N THR A 3 -13.82 2.71 -5.75
CA THR A 3 -14.51 3.98 -5.98
C THR A 3 -13.70 4.95 -6.85
N ILE A 4 -12.36 5.01 -6.66
CA ILE A 4 -11.48 5.85 -7.50
C ILE A 4 -11.47 5.31 -8.93
N ARG A 5 -11.26 3.99 -9.10
CA ARG A 5 -11.34 3.33 -10.40
C ARG A 5 -12.63 3.70 -11.14
N ASP A 6 -13.76 3.48 -10.48
CA ASP A 6 -15.09 3.65 -11.11
C ASP A 6 -15.35 5.12 -11.48
N LYS A 7 -14.94 6.06 -10.64
CA LYS A 7 -15.11 7.49 -10.91
C LYS A 7 -14.19 8.02 -12.03
N ILE A 8 -12.96 7.52 -12.15
CA ILE A 8 -12.09 7.86 -13.28
C ILE A 8 -12.63 7.24 -14.57
N LEU A 9 -13.05 5.98 -14.55
CA LEU A 9 -13.58 5.30 -15.74
C LEU A 9 -14.91 5.88 -16.23
N SER A 10 -15.74 6.40 -15.33
CA SER A 10 -17.01 7.07 -15.66
C SER A 10 -16.85 8.53 -16.04
N GLY A 11 -15.66 9.11 -15.90
CA GLY A 11 -15.42 10.55 -16.10
C GLY A 11 -15.97 11.45 -15.00
N THR A 12 -16.43 10.88 -13.87
CA THR A 12 -16.88 11.66 -12.69
C THR A 12 -15.71 12.37 -11.99
N LEU A 13 -14.50 11.82 -12.10
CA LEU A 13 -13.26 12.44 -11.70
C LEU A 13 -12.37 12.67 -12.92
N ASP A 14 -11.81 13.85 -13.03
CA ASP A 14 -10.82 14.20 -14.06
C ASP A 14 -9.47 13.53 -13.77
N ALA A 15 -9.05 13.55 -12.51
CA ALA A 15 -7.78 13.04 -12.04
C ALA A 15 -7.91 12.44 -10.64
N ALA A 16 -7.06 11.50 -10.31
CA ALA A 16 -6.93 10.92 -8.97
C ALA A 16 -5.55 10.28 -8.75
N HIS A 17 -5.15 10.15 -7.49
CA HIS A 17 -4.05 9.24 -7.17
C HIS A 17 -4.58 7.80 -7.10
N CYS A 18 -3.77 6.83 -7.50
CA CYS A 18 -4.10 5.41 -7.32
C CYS A 18 -2.84 4.55 -7.16
N LEU A 19 -3.05 3.28 -6.81
CA LEU A 19 -1.98 2.28 -6.83
C LEU A 19 -1.41 2.15 -8.25
N PHE A 20 -0.10 2.18 -8.41
CA PHE A 20 0.55 2.14 -9.73
C PHE A 20 0.12 0.91 -10.56
N GLY A 21 -0.10 -0.23 -9.93
CA GLY A 21 -0.58 -1.44 -10.60
C GLY A 21 -2.04 -1.41 -11.05
N MET A 22 -2.87 -0.49 -10.52
CA MET A 22 -4.30 -0.47 -10.80
C MET A 22 -4.65 -0.23 -12.28
N PRO A 23 -4.06 0.74 -13.01
CA PRO A 23 -4.35 0.91 -14.43
C PRO A 23 -4.10 -0.35 -15.25
N PHE A 24 -3.02 -1.07 -14.96
CA PHE A 24 -2.68 -2.33 -15.64
C PHE A 24 -3.69 -3.44 -15.30
N SER A 25 -4.05 -3.56 -14.02
CA SER A 25 -5.04 -4.54 -13.56
C SER A 25 -6.42 -4.31 -14.18
N VAL A 26 -6.83 -3.06 -14.28
CA VAL A 26 -8.09 -2.68 -14.95
C VAL A 26 -8.02 -3.04 -16.44
N PHE A 27 -6.94 -2.68 -17.11
CA PHE A 27 -6.78 -2.96 -18.56
C PHE A 27 -6.79 -4.48 -18.85
N THR A 28 -6.13 -5.28 -18.02
CA THR A 28 -6.06 -6.75 -18.17
C THR A 28 -7.32 -7.48 -17.64
N GLY A 29 -8.24 -6.78 -16.99
CA GLY A 29 -9.47 -7.37 -16.45
C GLY A 29 -9.34 -7.94 -15.03
N VAL A 30 -8.18 -7.92 -14.39
CA VAL A 30 -8.00 -8.36 -13.00
C VAL A 30 -8.80 -7.48 -12.04
N GLY A 31 -8.90 -6.20 -12.32
CA GLY A 31 -9.73 -5.24 -11.57
C GLY A 31 -11.22 -5.23 -11.96
N GLY A 32 -11.68 -6.15 -12.83
CA GLY A 32 -13.07 -6.37 -13.16
C GLY A 32 -13.59 -5.68 -14.43
N GLN A 33 -12.78 -4.94 -15.19
CA GLN A 33 -13.23 -4.23 -16.42
C GLN A 33 -12.15 -4.26 -17.51
N ALA A 34 -11.92 -5.43 -18.12
CA ALA A 34 -10.94 -5.59 -19.21
C ALA A 34 -11.14 -4.55 -20.34
N GLY A 35 -10.04 -4.05 -20.89
CA GLY A 35 -10.02 -3.11 -22.00
C GLY A 35 -10.38 -1.66 -21.64
N LYS A 36 -10.63 -1.34 -20.39
CA LYS A 36 -10.81 0.04 -19.93
C LYS A 36 -9.47 0.69 -19.63
N GLU A 37 -9.34 1.95 -19.95
CA GLU A 37 -8.09 2.70 -19.82
C GLU A 37 -8.17 3.73 -18.68
N MET A 38 -7.13 3.72 -17.84
CA MET A 38 -6.80 4.79 -16.91
C MET A 38 -5.42 5.31 -17.32
N GLN A 39 -5.31 6.54 -17.77
CA GLN A 39 -4.04 7.09 -18.23
C GLN A 39 -3.16 7.48 -17.04
N ILE A 40 -1.91 7.05 -17.03
CA ILE A 40 -0.92 7.45 -16.04
C ILE A 40 -0.27 8.74 -16.52
N ALA A 41 -0.51 9.86 -15.80
CA ALA A 41 0.11 11.13 -16.08
C ALA A 41 1.52 11.23 -15.48
N MET A 42 1.73 10.72 -14.26
CA MET A 42 3.04 10.68 -13.61
C MET A 42 3.06 9.66 -12.45
N VAL A 43 4.26 9.22 -12.07
CA VAL A 43 4.50 8.51 -10.81
C VAL A 43 4.60 9.54 -9.68
N LEU A 44 3.89 9.30 -8.58
CA LEU A 44 3.84 10.25 -7.46
C LEU A 44 4.93 10.00 -6.42
N ASN A 45 5.23 8.72 -6.15
CA ASN A 45 6.26 8.32 -5.20
C ASN A 45 6.74 6.91 -5.47
N ASN A 46 7.92 6.62 -4.92
CA ASN A 46 8.50 5.28 -4.88
C ASN A 46 8.44 4.71 -3.46
N ASN A 47 8.37 3.38 -3.34
CA ASN A 47 8.39 2.66 -2.05
C ASN A 47 7.22 3.05 -1.12
N GLY A 48 7.39 2.82 0.20
CA GLY A 48 6.42 3.24 1.22
C GLY A 48 5.31 2.23 1.51
N GLN A 49 5.51 0.97 1.14
CA GLN A 49 4.65 -0.15 1.53
C GLN A 49 5.44 -1.12 2.41
N ALA A 50 4.73 -1.92 3.19
CA ALA A 50 5.33 -3.00 3.97
C ALA A 50 4.36 -4.16 4.16
N ILE A 51 4.91 -5.30 4.56
CA ILE A 51 4.16 -6.46 5.03
C ILE A 51 4.32 -6.51 6.54
N THR A 52 3.20 -6.47 7.25
CA THR A 52 3.11 -6.57 8.72
C THR A 52 2.46 -7.89 9.09
N LEU A 53 3.07 -8.58 10.05
CA LEU A 53 2.60 -9.85 10.60
C LEU A 53 2.05 -9.65 12.01
N SER A 54 1.04 -10.41 12.38
CA SER A 54 0.42 -10.40 13.71
C SER A 54 1.36 -10.98 14.79
N LYS A 55 0.97 -10.83 16.04
CA LYS A 55 1.69 -11.41 17.18
C LYS A 55 1.88 -12.93 17.11
N ASP A 56 1.05 -13.65 16.37
CA ASP A 56 1.17 -15.09 16.19
C ASP A 56 2.49 -15.51 15.55
N PHE A 57 3.18 -14.56 14.89
CA PHE A 57 4.49 -14.78 14.28
C PHE A 57 5.67 -14.33 15.14
N TYR A 58 5.42 -13.75 16.34
CA TYR A 58 6.49 -13.25 17.21
C TYR A 58 7.43 -14.39 17.63
N GLY A 59 8.74 -14.12 17.59
CA GLY A 59 9.78 -15.09 17.90
C GLY A 59 10.01 -16.18 16.84
N GLN A 60 9.20 -16.21 15.77
CA GLN A 60 9.33 -17.18 14.67
C GLN A 60 9.84 -16.51 13.39
N VAL A 61 9.44 -15.28 13.13
CA VAL A 61 9.78 -14.53 11.92
C VAL A 61 10.27 -13.15 12.31
N GLY A 62 11.54 -12.85 12.04
CA GLY A 62 12.16 -11.56 12.29
C GLY A 62 12.04 -10.59 11.11
N PHE A 63 12.52 -9.37 11.32
CA PHE A 63 12.57 -8.37 10.25
C PHE A 63 13.52 -8.84 9.13
N ARG A 64 13.00 -8.91 7.89
CA ARG A 64 13.70 -9.39 6.68
C ARG A 64 14.07 -10.90 6.67
N GLU A 65 13.60 -11.69 7.62
CA GLU A 65 13.93 -13.12 7.72
C GLU A 65 12.96 -14.01 6.93
N LEU A 66 13.11 -14.02 5.60
CA LEU A 66 12.21 -14.77 4.71
C LEU A 66 12.22 -16.29 4.95
N GLY A 67 13.37 -16.87 5.33
CA GLY A 67 13.53 -18.33 5.44
C GLY A 67 12.60 -19.02 6.42
N ASN A 68 12.16 -18.33 7.46
CA ASN A 68 11.29 -18.89 8.49
C ASN A 68 9.79 -18.71 8.20
N VAL A 69 9.43 -17.93 7.21
CA VAL A 69 8.03 -17.56 6.91
C VAL A 69 7.16 -18.78 6.61
N LYS A 70 7.63 -19.69 5.76
CA LYS A 70 6.87 -20.89 5.38
C LYS A 70 6.56 -21.75 6.59
N GLY A 71 7.57 -22.10 7.37
CA GLY A 71 7.40 -22.95 8.58
C GLY A 71 6.46 -22.31 9.61
N ALA A 72 6.55 -20.99 9.81
CA ALA A 72 5.65 -20.27 10.72
C ALA A 72 4.20 -20.27 10.23
N ILE A 73 3.97 -20.11 8.92
CA ILE A 73 2.63 -20.21 8.31
C ILE A 73 2.09 -21.63 8.48
N GLU A 74 2.87 -22.67 8.13
CA GLU A 74 2.47 -24.08 8.28
C GLU A 74 2.14 -24.43 9.73
N ALA A 75 2.95 -23.97 10.67
CA ALA A 75 2.68 -24.16 12.11
C ALA A 75 1.36 -23.50 12.54
N LEU A 76 1.06 -22.30 12.03
CA LEU A 76 -0.19 -21.62 12.35
C LEU A 76 -1.40 -22.29 11.68
N GLN A 77 -1.24 -22.85 10.49
CA GLN A 77 -2.26 -23.59 9.74
C GLN A 77 -2.75 -24.84 10.46
N THR A 78 -1.98 -25.42 11.39
CA THR A 78 -2.44 -26.54 12.22
C THR A 78 -3.57 -26.15 13.17
N ARG A 79 -3.77 -24.84 13.43
CA ARG A 79 -4.72 -24.30 14.40
C ARG A 79 -5.85 -23.50 13.79
N LYS A 80 -5.60 -22.86 12.65
CA LYS A 80 -6.58 -21.98 11.96
C LYS A 80 -6.23 -21.77 10.50
N THR A 81 -7.19 -21.28 9.72
CA THR A 81 -6.92 -20.78 8.38
C THR A 81 -6.11 -19.48 8.47
N VAL A 82 -4.89 -19.48 7.93
CA VAL A 82 -4.06 -18.27 7.87
C VAL A 82 -4.61 -17.31 6.84
N THR A 83 -4.87 -16.09 7.27
CA THR A 83 -5.51 -15.04 6.46
C THR A 83 -4.61 -13.83 6.34
N PHE A 84 -4.33 -13.42 5.11
CA PHE A 84 -3.65 -12.16 4.82
C PHE A 84 -4.60 -11.15 4.17
N ALA A 85 -4.32 -9.86 4.37
CA ALA A 85 -5.10 -8.80 3.74
C ALA A 85 -4.26 -7.96 2.77
N MET A 86 -4.91 -7.48 1.74
CA MET A 86 -4.39 -6.49 0.79
C MET A 86 -5.48 -5.45 0.49
N THR A 87 -5.17 -4.41 -0.29
CA THR A 87 -6.06 -3.26 -0.45
C THR A 87 -6.91 -3.29 -1.71
N PHE A 88 -6.42 -3.92 -2.77
CA PHE A 88 -7.09 -3.99 -4.07
C PHE A 88 -6.50 -5.12 -4.92
N PRO A 89 -7.31 -6.02 -5.48
CA PRO A 89 -6.83 -7.11 -6.33
C PRO A 89 -6.04 -6.59 -7.54
N GLY A 90 -4.81 -7.12 -7.73
CA GLY A 90 -3.89 -6.69 -8.79
C GLY A 90 -3.28 -5.31 -8.56
N GLY A 91 -3.54 -4.63 -7.45
CA GLY A 91 -2.80 -3.45 -7.04
C GLY A 91 -1.43 -3.80 -6.45
N THR A 92 -0.56 -2.80 -6.27
CA THR A 92 0.81 -3.02 -5.79
C THR A 92 0.88 -3.77 -4.46
N HIS A 93 -0.03 -3.53 -3.53
CA HIS A 93 -0.09 -4.26 -2.25
C HIS A 93 -0.38 -5.76 -2.43
N ASP A 94 -1.26 -6.12 -3.37
CA ASP A 94 -1.57 -7.52 -3.70
C ASP A 94 -0.38 -8.19 -4.39
N LEU A 95 0.26 -7.48 -5.31
CA LEU A 95 1.43 -8.00 -6.02
C LEU A 95 2.60 -8.28 -5.06
N TRP A 96 2.89 -7.38 -4.13
CA TRP A 96 3.94 -7.59 -3.13
C TRP A 96 3.62 -8.73 -2.16
N LEU A 97 2.37 -8.84 -1.71
CA LEU A 97 1.95 -9.93 -0.84
C LEU A 97 2.14 -11.30 -1.54
N ARG A 98 1.70 -11.41 -2.79
CA ARG A 98 1.83 -12.63 -3.58
C ARG A 98 3.28 -12.97 -3.91
N TYR A 99 4.06 -11.96 -4.26
CA TYR A 99 5.48 -12.13 -4.53
C TYR A 99 6.22 -12.62 -3.27
N TRP A 100 5.95 -12.01 -2.12
CA TRP A 100 6.53 -12.39 -0.84
C TRP A 100 6.16 -13.82 -0.45
N LEU A 101 4.89 -14.23 -0.55
CA LEU A 101 4.45 -15.61 -0.31
C LEU A 101 5.19 -16.59 -1.23
N ALA A 102 5.27 -16.29 -2.52
CA ALA A 102 5.97 -17.12 -3.50
C ALA A 102 7.48 -17.23 -3.20
N ALA A 103 8.13 -16.11 -2.85
CA ALA A 103 9.53 -16.08 -2.48
C ALA A 103 9.82 -16.86 -1.19
N ALA A 104 8.87 -16.88 -0.26
CA ALA A 104 8.94 -17.72 0.95
C ALA A 104 8.62 -19.21 0.68
N GLY A 105 8.28 -19.58 -0.57
CA GLY A 105 7.90 -20.96 -0.94
C GLY A 105 6.54 -21.39 -0.42
N VAL A 106 5.64 -20.44 -0.17
CA VAL A 106 4.25 -20.69 0.28
C VAL A 106 3.33 -20.82 -0.93
N ASP A 107 2.60 -21.93 -1.04
CA ASP A 107 1.53 -22.02 -2.02
C ASP A 107 0.38 -21.09 -1.63
N GLN A 108 0.11 -20.09 -2.48
CA GLN A 108 -0.92 -19.09 -2.23
C GLN A 108 -2.33 -19.68 -2.09
N LYS A 109 -2.56 -20.90 -2.57
CA LYS A 109 -3.85 -21.60 -2.43
C LYS A 109 -4.08 -22.10 -1.00
N THR A 110 -3.03 -22.22 -0.19
CA THR A 110 -3.12 -22.69 1.19
C THR A 110 -3.44 -21.58 2.20
N VAL A 111 -3.43 -20.34 1.78
CA VAL A 111 -3.76 -19.18 2.61
C VAL A 111 -4.96 -18.42 2.04
N LYS A 112 -5.71 -17.76 2.91
CA LYS A 112 -6.80 -16.89 2.51
C LYS A 112 -6.26 -15.47 2.30
N ILE A 113 -6.59 -14.86 1.16
CA ILE A 113 -6.28 -13.45 0.88
C ILE A 113 -7.58 -12.67 0.77
N ILE A 114 -7.72 -11.61 1.58
CA ILE A 114 -8.92 -10.76 1.64
C ILE A 114 -8.60 -9.31 1.33
N THR A 115 -9.62 -8.56 0.94
CA THR A 115 -9.51 -7.12 0.65
C THR A 115 -10.03 -6.32 1.84
N ILE A 116 -9.15 -5.51 2.47
CA ILE A 116 -9.49 -4.63 3.59
C ILE A 116 -8.98 -3.21 3.28
N PRO A 117 -9.76 -2.14 3.50
CA PRO A 117 -9.26 -0.78 3.43
C PRO A 117 -8.14 -0.51 4.45
N PRO A 118 -7.05 0.18 4.08
CA PRO A 118 -5.89 0.38 4.97
C PRO A 118 -6.23 0.91 6.37
N PRO A 119 -7.13 1.89 6.57
CA PRO A 119 -7.47 2.38 7.91
C PRO A 119 -8.12 1.33 8.81
N GLN A 120 -8.67 0.25 8.24
CA GLN A 120 -9.33 -0.83 8.99
C GLN A 120 -8.40 -2.00 9.30
N MET A 121 -7.20 -2.05 8.69
CA MET A 121 -6.31 -3.22 8.79
C MET A 121 -5.83 -3.45 10.21
N VAL A 122 -5.39 -2.41 10.90
CA VAL A 122 -4.88 -2.51 12.28
C VAL A 122 -5.96 -3.08 13.21
N GLN A 123 -7.19 -2.55 13.14
CA GLN A 123 -8.28 -3.02 13.98
C GLN A 123 -8.70 -4.47 13.65
N ASN A 124 -8.75 -4.83 12.36
CA ASN A 124 -9.07 -6.20 11.95
C ASN A 124 -8.00 -7.20 12.43
N MET A 125 -6.73 -6.83 12.38
CA MET A 125 -5.66 -7.69 12.91
C MET A 125 -5.73 -7.79 14.45
N LYS A 126 -6.05 -6.68 15.14
CA LYS A 126 -6.22 -6.67 16.59
C LYS A 126 -7.28 -7.65 17.10
N VAL A 127 -8.39 -7.79 16.35
CA VAL A 127 -9.48 -8.71 16.72
C VAL A 127 -9.32 -10.11 16.12
N GLY A 128 -8.19 -10.39 15.46
CA GLY A 128 -7.87 -11.73 14.95
C GLY A 128 -8.53 -12.11 13.63
N ASN A 129 -9.07 -11.15 12.86
CA ASN A 129 -9.68 -11.42 11.56
C ASN A 129 -8.65 -11.71 10.45
N MET A 130 -7.37 -11.41 10.71
CA MET A 130 -6.27 -11.70 9.80
C MET A 130 -4.94 -11.81 10.56
N ASP A 131 -3.98 -12.47 9.93
CA ASP A 131 -2.67 -12.81 10.49
C ASP A 131 -1.54 -11.92 9.97
N GLY A 132 -1.80 -11.17 8.93
CA GLY A 132 -0.89 -10.19 8.36
C GLY A 132 -1.52 -9.44 7.22
N TYR A 133 -0.83 -8.41 6.74
CA TYR A 133 -1.31 -7.61 5.62
C TYR A 133 -0.18 -6.90 4.88
N SER A 134 -0.45 -6.56 3.62
CA SER A 134 0.35 -5.66 2.81
C SER A 134 -0.39 -4.34 2.63
N ALA A 135 0.21 -3.24 3.09
CA ALA A 135 -0.37 -1.91 3.00
C ALA A 135 0.68 -0.82 2.88
N GLY A 136 0.26 0.38 2.43
CA GLY A 136 1.07 1.59 2.51
C GLY A 136 1.23 2.09 3.94
N GLU A 137 2.32 2.79 4.21
CA GLU A 137 2.49 3.51 5.47
C GLU A 137 1.43 4.65 5.60
N PRO A 138 1.04 5.02 6.82
CA PRO A 138 1.62 4.67 8.12
C PRO A 138 1.00 3.44 8.82
N TRP A 139 0.13 2.69 8.16
CA TRP A 139 -0.69 1.66 8.82
C TRP A 139 0.14 0.52 9.40
N ASN A 140 1.28 0.20 8.81
CA ASN A 140 2.23 -0.75 9.39
C ASN A 140 2.84 -0.18 10.69
N GLY A 141 3.27 1.08 10.67
CA GLY A 141 3.77 1.77 11.86
C GLY A 141 2.75 1.88 12.99
N VAL A 142 1.47 2.09 12.67
CA VAL A 142 0.39 2.12 13.68
C VAL A 142 0.22 0.74 14.35
N ALA A 143 0.30 -0.36 13.60
CA ALA A 143 0.23 -1.69 14.17
C ALA A 143 1.40 -1.98 15.13
N VAL A 144 2.61 -1.54 14.78
CA VAL A 144 3.82 -1.65 15.61
C VAL A 144 3.66 -0.81 16.88
N GLN A 145 3.31 0.49 16.75
CA GLN A 145 3.11 1.37 17.89
C GLN A 145 2.07 0.83 18.90
N GLN A 146 1.00 0.23 18.39
CA GLN A 146 -0.04 -0.37 19.24
C GLN A 146 0.33 -1.79 19.72
N SER A 147 1.52 -2.29 19.40
CA SER A 147 1.95 -3.65 19.72
C SER A 147 0.97 -4.73 19.25
N ILE A 148 0.37 -4.55 18.08
CA ILE A 148 -0.58 -5.50 17.46
C ILE A 148 0.14 -6.45 16.50
N GLY A 149 1.22 -5.99 15.88
CA GLY A 149 2.04 -6.73 14.94
C GLY A 149 3.42 -6.12 14.79
N ALA A 150 4.26 -6.77 13.99
CA ALA A 150 5.59 -6.29 13.64
C ALA A 150 5.73 -6.15 12.12
N THR A 151 6.43 -5.12 11.68
CA THR A 151 6.82 -5.01 10.27
C THR A 151 7.81 -6.11 9.95
N HIS A 152 7.48 -6.98 9.00
CA HIS A 152 8.36 -8.07 8.59
C HIS A 152 9.32 -7.64 7.47
N ILE A 153 8.80 -6.94 6.44
CA ILE A 153 9.60 -6.51 5.31
C ILE A 153 9.00 -5.26 4.67
N ALA A 154 9.83 -4.28 4.35
CA ALA A 154 9.41 -3.14 3.54
C ALA A 154 9.51 -3.47 2.04
N SER A 155 8.62 -2.91 1.23
CA SER A 155 8.63 -3.17 -0.21
C SER A 155 9.91 -2.74 -0.91
N GLN A 156 10.62 -1.73 -0.38
CA GLN A 156 11.96 -1.36 -0.87
C GLN A 156 13.02 -2.45 -0.67
N ASP A 157 12.81 -3.37 0.27
CA ASP A 157 13.72 -4.49 0.49
C ASP A 157 13.49 -5.60 -0.54
N ILE A 158 12.29 -5.64 -1.14
CA ILE A 158 11.93 -6.54 -2.24
C ILE A 158 12.42 -5.96 -3.57
N TRP A 159 12.10 -4.69 -3.84
CA TRP A 159 12.50 -3.99 -5.06
C TRP A 159 12.70 -2.50 -4.76
N LYS A 160 13.96 -2.05 -4.73
CA LYS A 160 14.32 -0.65 -4.48
C LYS A 160 13.74 0.26 -5.58
N HIS A 161 13.24 1.42 -5.14
CA HIS A 161 12.72 2.47 -6.02
C HIS A 161 11.56 2.03 -6.91
N HIS A 162 10.80 0.98 -6.51
CA HIS A 162 9.61 0.61 -7.25
C HIS A 162 8.56 1.73 -7.22
N PRO A 163 7.81 1.96 -8.32
CA PRO A 163 6.72 2.92 -8.32
C PRO A 163 5.60 2.44 -7.38
N GLU A 164 5.01 3.36 -6.63
CA GLU A 164 3.97 3.00 -5.65
C GLU A 164 2.63 3.65 -5.96
N LYS A 165 2.58 4.97 -6.11
CA LYS A 165 1.38 5.70 -6.52
C LYS A 165 1.57 6.39 -7.86
N ALA A 166 0.47 6.47 -8.60
CA ALA A 166 0.38 7.22 -9.84
C ALA A 166 -0.69 8.31 -9.75
N LEU A 167 -0.45 9.44 -10.39
CA LEU A 167 -1.51 10.35 -10.82
C LEU A 167 -2.12 9.76 -12.09
N VAL A 168 -3.38 9.39 -12.02
CA VAL A 168 -4.15 8.90 -13.16
C VAL A 168 -5.19 9.93 -13.56
N VAL A 169 -5.50 9.93 -14.84
CA VAL A 169 -6.46 10.84 -15.45
C VAL A 169 -7.39 10.09 -16.39
N ASN A 170 -8.58 10.60 -16.61
CA ASN A 170 -9.40 10.15 -17.73
C ASN A 170 -8.88 10.77 -19.04
N LYS A 171 -9.15 10.08 -20.15
CA LYS A 171 -8.66 10.47 -21.47
C LYS A 171 -9.17 11.85 -21.89
N GLN A 172 -10.44 12.12 -21.66
CA GLN A 172 -11.06 13.41 -22.03
C GLN A 172 -10.34 14.57 -21.35
N PHE A 173 -10.06 14.48 -20.06
CA PHE A 173 -9.35 15.52 -19.33
C PHE A 173 -7.94 15.75 -19.88
N SER A 174 -7.19 14.67 -20.13
CA SER A 174 -5.81 14.78 -20.64
C SER A 174 -5.73 15.38 -22.04
N GLU A 175 -6.75 15.20 -22.88
CA GLU A 175 -6.80 15.73 -24.25
C GLU A 175 -7.37 17.14 -24.31
N SER A 176 -8.46 17.43 -23.60
CA SER A 176 -9.19 18.71 -23.71
C SER A 176 -8.73 19.80 -22.72
N ARG A 177 -8.10 19.40 -21.58
CA ARG A 177 -7.68 20.32 -20.50
C ARG A 177 -6.20 20.15 -20.16
N ARG A 178 -5.39 20.11 -21.20
CA ARG A 178 -3.96 19.78 -21.08
C ARG A 178 -3.17 20.77 -20.23
N GLU A 179 -3.49 22.06 -20.29
CA GLU A 179 -2.76 23.06 -19.49
C GLU A 179 -3.10 22.97 -18.00
N GLU A 180 -4.35 22.67 -17.65
CA GLU A 180 -4.73 22.40 -16.27
C GLU A 180 -4.03 21.13 -15.72
N LEU A 181 -3.94 20.07 -16.53
CA LEU A 181 -3.20 18.87 -16.13
C LEU A 181 -1.72 19.17 -15.87
N LYS A 182 -1.07 19.97 -16.75
CA LYS A 182 0.32 20.41 -16.53
C LYS A 182 0.45 21.24 -15.25
N GLY A 183 -0.53 22.12 -14.97
CA GLY A 183 -0.58 22.89 -13.72
C GLY A 183 -0.62 22.00 -12.48
N VAL A 184 -1.49 20.98 -12.48
CA VAL A 184 -1.59 19.99 -11.39
C VAL A 184 -0.28 19.23 -11.25
N MET A 185 0.29 18.74 -12.35
CA MET A 185 1.56 17.98 -12.30
C MET A 185 2.70 18.86 -11.76
N ARG A 186 2.79 20.12 -12.14
CA ARG A 186 3.80 21.06 -11.62
C ARG A 186 3.65 21.24 -10.11
N ALA A 187 2.43 21.52 -9.63
CA ALA A 187 2.17 21.70 -8.21
C ALA A 187 2.56 20.44 -7.38
N VAL A 188 2.25 19.25 -7.92
CA VAL A 188 2.64 17.97 -7.28
C VAL A 188 4.16 17.79 -7.27
N LEU A 189 4.85 18.13 -8.37
CA LEU A 189 6.32 18.05 -8.42
C LEU A 189 6.98 19.02 -7.42
N GLU A 190 6.48 20.25 -7.31
CA GLU A 190 6.97 21.22 -6.33
C GLU A 190 6.77 20.74 -4.88
N ALA A 191 5.59 20.18 -4.57
CA ALA A 191 5.30 19.61 -3.27
C ALA A 191 6.20 18.39 -2.96
N SER A 192 6.45 17.54 -3.97
CA SER A 192 7.31 16.36 -3.84
C SER A 192 8.77 16.78 -3.59
N ALA A 193 9.28 17.77 -4.34
CA ALA A 193 10.63 18.31 -4.13
C ALA A 193 10.79 18.94 -2.72
N TRP A 194 9.74 19.62 -2.25
CA TRP A 194 9.73 20.14 -0.88
C TRP A 194 9.77 19.01 0.16
N LEU A 195 9.01 17.92 -0.06
CA LEU A 195 8.96 16.77 0.85
C LEU A 195 10.24 15.93 0.81
N ASP A 196 11.01 15.95 -0.28
CA ASP A 196 12.30 15.26 -0.38
C ASP A 196 13.35 15.83 0.56
N ASN A 197 13.23 17.11 0.95
CA ASN A 197 14.01 17.66 2.04
C ASN A 197 13.57 17.04 3.38
N LEU A 198 14.48 16.31 4.04
CA LEU A 198 14.22 15.59 5.29
C LEU A 198 13.75 16.50 6.42
N GLU A 199 14.19 17.76 6.45
CA GLU A 199 13.79 18.75 7.47
C GLU A 199 12.27 19.05 7.41
N ASN A 200 11.68 18.99 6.22
CA ASN A 200 10.26 19.26 6.04
C ASN A 200 9.36 18.08 6.47
N ARG A 201 9.90 16.87 6.57
CA ARG A 201 9.09 15.66 6.79
C ARG A 201 8.37 15.63 8.14
N LYS A 202 8.95 16.20 9.20
CA LYS A 202 8.26 16.31 10.49
C LYS A 202 7.05 17.24 10.42
N TYR A 203 7.21 18.38 9.74
CA TYR A 203 6.10 19.31 9.52
C TYR A 203 5.03 18.66 8.63
N ALA A 204 5.41 18.02 7.53
CA ALA A 204 4.49 17.28 6.68
C ALA A 204 3.71 16.23 7.47
N ALA A 205 4.37 15.45 8.34
CA ALA A 205 3.72 14.45 9.17
C ALA A 205 2.68 15.08 10.11
N SER A 206 2.97 16.24 10.71
CA SER A 206 2.02 16.95 11.58
C SER A 206 0.80 17.47 10.81
N MET A 207 0.99 17.86 9.55
CA MET A 207 -0.09 18.28 8.67
C MET A 207 -0.99 17.12 8.26
N ILE A 208 -0.38 16.08 7.64
CA ILE A 208 -1.13 14.97 7.08
C ILE A 208 -1.69 14.01 8.13
N GLY A 209 -1.18 14.04 9.37
CA GLY A 209 -1.68 13.24 10.48
C GLY A 209 -3.05 13.68 11.03
N LYS A 210 -3.51 14.87 10.65
CA LYS A 210 -4.79 15.42 11.11
C LYS A 210 -5.99 14.56 10.64
N PRO A 211 -7.14 14.63 11.37
CA PRO A 211 -8.34 13.87 11.04
C PRO A 211 -8.87 14.09 9.60
N GLU A 212 -8.65 15.28 9.05
CA GLU A 212 -9.08 15.65 7.69
C GLU A 212 -8.30 14.94 6.60
N TYR A 213 -7.15 14.33 6.93
CA TYR A 213 -6.25 13.68 5.97
C TYR A 213 -6.07 12.18 6.31
N VAL A 214 -4.90 11.80 6.81
CA VAL A 214 -4.59 10.39 7.08
C VAL A 214 -5.20 9.90 8.40
N ASN A 215 -5.41 10.81 9.36
CA ASN A 215 -5.93 10.49 10.70
C ASN A 215 -5.10 9.38 11.39
N ALA A 216 -3.80 9.60 11.48
CA ALA A 216 -2.86 8.71 12.16
C ALA A 216 -1.85 9.54 12.98
N PRO A 217 -1.21 8.96 14.03
CA PRO A 217 -0.28 9.69 14.88
C PRO A 217 0.88 10.29 14.06
N ALA A 218 1.11 11.59 14.25
CA ALA A 218 2.11 12.34 13.49
C ALA A 218 3.54 11.79 13.70
N GLU A 219 3.84 11.30 14.89
CA GLU A 219 5.14 10.69 15.22
C GLU A 219 5.36 9.37 14.45
N VAL A 220 4.31 8.57 14.25
CA VAL A 220 4.37 7.35 13.42
C VAL A 220 4.62 7.71 11.97
N ILE A 221 3.87 8.68 11.45
CA ILE A 221 4.04 9.17 10.08
C ILE A 221 5.47 9.70 9.88
N ALA A 222 5.96 10.52 10.82
CA ALA A 222 7.31 11.08 10.75
C ALA A 222 8.38 9.98 10.77
N ALA A 223 8.25 8.97 11.63
CA ALA A 223 9.16 7.83 11.68
C ALA A 223 9.23 7.12 10.32
N ARG A 224 8.08 6.82 9.72
CA ARG A 224 8.01 6.14 8.42
C ARG A 224 8.52 7.00 7.26
N LEU A 225 8.23 8.31 7.25
CA LEU A 225 8.79 9.24 6.28
C LEU A 225 10.33 9.35 6.38
N LEU A 226 10.91 9.11 7.56
CA LEU A 226 12.35 9.09 7.81
C LEU A 226 12.96 7.68 7.64
N GLY A 227 12.21 6.70 7.19
CA GLY A 227 12.69 5.33 6.94
C GLY A 227 12.95 4.50 8.20
N LYS A 228 12.36 4.89 9.33
CA LYS A 228 12.48 4.14 10.60
C LYS A 228 11.37 3.10 10.67
N TYR A 229 11.75 1.84 10.75
CA TYR A 229 10.79 0.73 10.75
C TYR A 229 10.63 0.02 12.09
N ASP A 230 11.50 0.25 13.06
CA ASP A 230 11.38 -0.16 14.48
C ASP A 230 12.65 0.18 15.26
#